data_46b12e00270ee519ccde22f7fce21c51
#
_entry.id   46b12e00270ee519ccde22f7fce21c51
#
_cell.length_a   1.000
_cell.length_b   1.000
_cell.length_c   1.000
_cell.angle_alpha   90.00
_cell.angle_beta   90.00
_cell.angle_gamma   90.00
#
_symmetry.space_group_name_H-M   'P 1'
#
loop_
_entity.id
_entity.type
_entity.pdbx_description
1 polymer ?
#
loop_
_entity_poly.entity_id
_entity_poly.type
_entity_poly.pdbx_seq_one_letter_code
_entity_poly.pdbx_strand_id
1 'polypeptide(L)'
;RVLNKEKSQLIAVVINHHKDFKDSVIGDPFYGKIIGFIEKYVQELGYYLMLYSAKDTDKIFQMVMGWDVDGVIAISFSKSNCEKIYQLINKPIVSIDAYGELDAGQENHVLNIGLDDESGGYLMTKYLLECGYEHIQVCAGRDNGVDHFRYMGAQRAAKEFAGKKQKVQFTALGMNYAKRKESYAWLLQRKKPKTALFFLSDLYALEAISFFSSRGVKIPEEIGIAGYDNISYAEFSVPRLTTISQNVEQKASLAVEILMER
;
A
#
# COMPACT_ATOMS: atom_id res chain seq x y z
N ARG A 1 39.92 18.37 -19.29
CA ARG A 1 39.66 17.65 -18.03
C ARG A 1 38.18 17.60 -17.85
N VAL A 2 37.54 16.48 -18.16
CA VAL A 2 36.18 16.18 -17.74
C VAL A 2 36.25 15.98 -16.23
N LEU A 3 35.72 16.91 -15.46
CA LEU A 3 35.49 16.72 -14.04
C LEU A 3 34.51 15.54 -13.93
N ASN A 4 35.00 14.37 -13.47
CA ASN A 4 34.12 13.33 -12.98
C ASN A 4 33.29 13.99 -11.87
N LYS A 5 31.99 14.16 -12.10
CA LYS A 5 31.08 14.57 -11.04
C LYS A 5 31.16 13.44 -10.00
N GLU A 6 31.75 13.74 -8.85
CA GLU A 6 31.76 12.79 -7.74
C GLU A 6 30.31 12.43 -7.45
N LYS A 7 30.04 11.16 -7.25
CA LYS A 7 28.72 10.69 -6.83
C LYS A 7 28.41 11.28 -5.47
N SER A 8 27.19 11.73 -5.27
CA SER A 8 26.74 12.29 -3.99
C SER A 8 26.60 11.23 -2.89
N GLN A 9 26.56 9.95 -3.28
CA GLN A 9 26.25 8.79 -2.43
C GLN A 9 24.90 8.93 -1.71
N LEU A 10 23.97 9.69 -2.29
CA LEU A 10 22.63 9.90 -1.75
C LEU A 10 21.59 9.23 -2.66
N ILE A 11 20.74 8.40 -2.07
CA ILE A 11 19.52 7.88 -2.69
C ILE A 11 18.33 8.52 -2.00
N ALA A 12 17.47 9.15 -2.80
CA ALA A 12 16.24 9.71 -2.28
C ALA A 12 15.10 8.68 -2.31
N VAL A 13 14.37 8.56 -1.23
CA VAL A 13 13.07 7.90 -1.16
C VAL A 13 12.01 8.98 -1.04
N VAL A 14 11.14 9.06 -2.04
CA VAL A 14 10.00 9.97 -2.03
C VAL A 14 8.70 9.20 -1.92
N ILE A 15 7.79 9.65 -1.06
CA ILE A 15 6.53 8.96 -0.80
C ILE A 15 5.37 9.93 -1.01
N ASN A 16 4.47 9.58 -1.94
CA ASN A 16 3.20 10.27 -2.10
C ASN A 16 2.12 9.51 -1.33
N HIS A 17 1.60 10.09 -0.27
CA HIS A 17 0.61 9.42 0.57
C HIS A 17 -0.68 10.23 0.69
N HIS A 18 -1.80 9.53 0.82
CA HIS A 18 -3.11 10.14 1.00
C HIS A 18 -3.63 10.03 2.44
N LYS A 19 -2.98 9.23 3.29
CA LYS A 19 -3.36 9.02 4.69
C LYS A 19 -3.04 10.26 5.53
N ASP A 20 -3.88 10.54 6.53
CA ASP A 20 -3.55 11.48 7.60
C ASP A 20 -2.78 10.72 8.69
N PHE A 21 -1.46 10.71 8.58
CA PHE A 21 -0.61 10.16 9.64
C PHE A 21 -0.63 11.10 10.84
N LYS A 22 -0.76 10.52 12.03
CA LYS A 22 -0.76 11.29 13.27
C LYS A 22 0.61 11.91 13.53
N ASP A 23 1.65 11.12 13.34
CA ASP A 23 3.03 11.49 13.66
C ASP A 23 3.89 11.63 12.40
N SER A 24 4.09 10.56 11.65
CA SER A 24 4.84 10.57 10.39
C SER A 24 4.50 9.34 9.53
N VAL A 25 4.96 9.35 8.26
CA VAL A 25 4.81 8.20 7.35
C VAL A 25 5.54 6.95 7.88
N ILE A 26 6.64 7.12 8.60
CA ILE A 26 7.43 6.02 9.19
C ILE A 26 6.64 5.28 10.27
N GLY A 27 5.70 5.96 10.93
CA GLY A 27 4.82 5.33 11.92
C GLY A 27 3.77 4.39 11.33
N ASP A 28 3.54 4.41 10.01
CA ASP A 28 2.73 3.39 9.34
C ASP A 28 3.56 2.10 9.18
N PRO A 29 3.09 0.95 9.69
CA PRO A 29 3.89 -0.28 9.70
C PRO A 29 4.35 -0.76 8.32
N PHE A 30 3.56 -0.54 7.27
CA PHE A 30 3.95 -0.89 5.90
C PHE A 30 5.08 0.03 5.40
N TYR A 31 4.89 1.36 5.50
CA TYR A 31 5.92 2.31 5.06
C TYR A 31 7.18 2.22 5.91
N GLY A 32 7.07 2.07 7.22
CA GLY A 32 8.22 1.90 8.09
C GLY A 32 9.05 0.67 7.73
N LYS A 33 8.39 -0.44 7.41
CA LYS A 33 9.05 -1.70 7.02
C LYS A 33 9.77 -1.58 5.68
N ILE A 34 9.12 -1.00 4.66
CA ILE A 34 9.75 -0.88 3.32
C ILE A 34 10.91 0.12 3.33
N ILE A 35 10.78 1.25 4.04
CA ILE A 35 11.85 2.23 4.21
C ILE A 35 13.05 1.58 4.91
N GLY A 36 12.81 0.80 5.98
CA GLY A 36 13.88 0.10 6.71
C GLY A 36 14.64 -0.92 5.86
N PHE A 37 13.96 -1.66 4.98
CA PHE A 37 14.65 -2.55 4.04
C PHE A 37 15.42 -1.79 2.95
N ILE A 38 14.84 -0.72 2.39
CA ILE A 38 15.55 0.13 1.43
C ILE A 38 16.81 0.72 2.06
N GLU A 39 16.70 1.26 3.28
CA GLU A 39 17.81 1.84 4.03
C GLU A 39 18.93 0.81 4.23
N LYS A 40 18.59 -0.40 4.68
CA LYS A 40 19.54 -1.50 4.85
C LYS A 40 20.31 -1.77 3.56
N TYR A 41 19.62 -1.99 2.45
CA TYR A 41 20.26 -2.35 1.17
C TYR A 41 21.07 -1.18 0.56
N VAL A 42 20.60 0.04 0.70
CA VAL A 42 21.32 1.25 0.27
C VAL A 42 22.61 1.42 1.08
N GLN A 43 22.57 1.16 2.40
CA GLN A 43 23.72 1.25 3.30
C GLN A 43 24.78 0.17 3.00
N GLU A 44 24.34 -1.07 2.70
CA GLU A 44 25.24 -2.17 2.30
C GLU A 44 26.07 -1.84 1.03
N LEU A 45 25.56 -0.91 0.20
CA LEU A 45 26.24 -0.43 -1.01
C LEU A 45 27.04 0.87 -0.80
N GLY A 46 27.11 1.36 0.45
CA GLY A 46 27.87 2.57 0.79
C GLY A 46 27.17 3.88 0.48
N TYR A 47 25.85 3.86 0.30
CA TYR A 47 25.01 5.04 0.07
C TYR A 47 24.26 5.46 1.33
N TYR A 48 23.83 6.72 1.36
CA TYR A 48 22.93 7.27 2.39
C TYR A 48 21.53 7.44 1.83
N LEU A 49 20.54 7.29 2.70
CA LEU A 49 19.14 7.45 2.34
C LEU A 49 18.63 8.83 2.77
N MET A 50 17.99 9.55 1.84
CA MET A 50 17.25 10.78 2.11
C MET A 50 15.76 10.51 1.92
N LEU A 51 14.94 10.78 2.93
CA LEU A 51 13.50 10.53 2.91
C LEU A 51 12.72 11.84 2.85
N TYR A 52 11.75 11.89 1.93
CA TYR A 52 10.76 12.95 1.88
C TYR A 52 9.37 12.39 1.59
N SER A 53 8.37 12.85 2.31
CA SER A 53 6.99 12.42 2.11
C SER A 53 6.03 13.60 2.12
N ALA A 54 5.05 13.61 1.22
CA ALA A 54 4.01 14.61 1.18
C ALA A 54 2.73 14.07 0.52
N LYS A 55 1.58 14.70 0.84
CA LYS A 55 0.33 14.47 0.13
C LYS A 55 0.29 15.20 -1.20
N ASP A 56 0.89 16.37 -1.22
CA ASP A 56 0.95 17.27 -2.36
C ASP A 56 2.15 16.91 -3.23
N THR A 57 1.88 16.43 -4.43
CA THR A 57 2.89 16.01 -5.40
C THR A 57 3.77 17.18 -5.86
N ASP A 58 3.20 18.40 -5.98
CA ASP A 58 3.95 19.57 -6.43
C ASP A 58 5.04 19.94 -5.43
N LYS A 59 4.79 19.73 -4.13
CA LYS A 59 5.83 19.92 -3.11
C LYS A 59 6.97 18.92 -3.29
N ILE A 60 6.67 17.68 -3.66
CA ILE A 60 7.71 16.67 -3.92
C ILE A 60 8.51 17.09 -5.16
N PHE A 61 7.87 17.53 -6.22
CA PHE A 61 8.55 18.02 -7.43
C PHE A 61 9.49 19.18 -7.13
N GLN A 62 9.04 20.19 -6.36
CA GLN A 62 9.87 21.32 -5.94
C GLN A 62 11.09 20.87 -5.13
N MET A 63 10.91 19.91 -4.24
CA MET A 63 12.01 19.42 -3.39
C MET A 63 13.04 18.63 -4.19
N VAL A 64 12.63 17.68 -5.06
CA VAL A 64 13.57 16.85 -5.80
C VAL A 64 14.41 17.64 -6.81
N MET A 65 13.89 18.75 -7.36
CA MET A 65 14.67 19.64 -8.24
C MET A 65 15.88 20.28 -7.56
N GLY A 66 15.84 20.45 -6.24
CA GLY A 66 16.93 21.05 -5.46
C GLY A 66 17.97 20.04 -4.96
N TRP A 67 17.80 18.76 -5.24
CA TRP A 67 18.64 17.71 -4.67
C TRP A 67 19.73 17.24 -5.65
N ASP A 68 20.95 17.11 -5.17
CA ASP A 68 22.00 16.38 -5.87
C ASP A 68 22.04 14.94 -5.33
N VAL A 69 21.18 14.08 -5.91
CA VAL A 69 21.10 12.66 -5.56
C VAL A 69 21.54 11.80 -6.73
N ASP A 70 21.99 10.58 -6.47
CA ASP A 70 22.43 9.65 -7.49
C ASP A 70 21.26 8.84 -8.06
N GLY A 71 20.15 8.73 -7.33
CA GLY A 71 18.94 8.07 -7.78
C GLY A 71 17.75 8.30 -6.85
N VAL A 72 16.55 7.93 -7.32
CA VAL A 72 15.29 8.11 -6.60
C VAL A 72 14.47 6.84 -6.59
N ILE A 73 13.93 6.47 -5.42
CA ILE A 73 12.88 5.45 -5.28
C ILE A 73 11.58 6.17 -4.95
N ALA A 74 10.60 6.10 -5.85
CA ALA A 74 9.30 6.74 -5.72
C ALA A 74 8.24 5.72 -5.27
N ILE A 75 7.56 5.95 -4.13
CA ILE A 75 6.59 5.01 -3.55
C ILE A 75 5.19 5.61 -3.60
N SER A 76 4.22 4.83 -4.10
CA SER A 76 2.79 5.18 -4.16
C SER A 76 2.48 6.41 -5.04
N PHE A 77 3.18 6.57 -6.14
CA PHE A 77 2.91 7.61 -7.15
C PHE A 77 2.04 7.06 -8.30
N SER A 78 1.42 7.96 -9.06
CA SER A 78 0.96 7.61 -10.40
C SER A 78 2.16 7.43 -11.33
N LYS A 79 2.04 6.56 -12.35
CA LYS A 79 3.08 6.37 -13.37
C LYS A 79 3.45 7.69 -14.04
N SER A 80 2.46 8.52 -14.38
CA SER A 80 2.68 9.85 -14.95
C SER A 80 3.52 10.75 -14.04
N ASN A 81 3.29 10.74 -12.73
CA ASN A 81 4.07 11.54 -11.79
C ASN A 81 5.50 11.02 -11.62
N CYS A 82 5.72 9.70 -11.71
CA CYS A 82 7.07 9.13 -11.72
C CYS A 82 7.87 9.63 -12.93
N GLU A 83 7.26 9.66 -14.11
CA GLU A 83 7.88 10.20 -15.32
C GLU A 83 8.17 11.70 -15.21
N LYS A 84 7.28 12.49 -14.59
CA LYS A 84 7.56 13.91 -14.30
C LYS A 84 8.79 14.08 -13.40
N ILE A 85 8.95 13.27 -12.37
CA ILE A 85 10.16 13.31 -11.52
C ILE A 85 11.39 13.00 -12.37
N TYR A 86 11.35 11.95 -13.20
CA TYR A 86 12.45 11.58 -14.10
C TYR A 86 12.86 12.75 -15.00
N GLN A 87 11.90 13.40 -15.65
CA GLN A 87 12.15 14.56 -16.53
C GLN A 87 12.76 15.75 -15.78
N LEU A 88 12.36 15.98 -14.53
CA LEU A 88 12.84 17.09 -13.71
C LEU A 88 14.29 16.94 -13.28
N ILE A 89 14.73 15.73 -12.93
CA ILE A 89 16.06 15.51 -12.33
C ILE A 89 17.04 14.82 -13.26
N ASN A 90 16.55 14.16 -14.31
CA ASN A 90 17.37 13.38 -15.26
C ASN A 90 18.35 12.43 -14.55
N LYS A 91 17.86 11.69 -13.57
CA LYS A 91 18.58 10.70 -12.76
C LYS A 91 17.81 9.37 -12.80
N PRO A 92 18.47 8.23 -12.52
CA PRO A 92 17.80 6.95 -12.38
C PRO A 92 16.63 7.01 -11.39
N ILE A 93 15.47 6.48 -11.79
CA ILE A 93 14.30 6.35 -10.92
C ILE A 93 13.74 4.94 -11.04
N VAL A 94 13.34 4.40 -9.89
CA VAL A 94 12.55 3.19 -9.76
C VAL A 94 11.30 3.52 -8.94
N SER A 95 10.14 3.02 -9.34
CA SER A 95 8.93 3.19 -8.55
C SER A 95 8.51 1.89 -7.85
N ILE A 96 7.89 2.04 -6.70
CA ILE A 96 7.24 0.94 -5.97
C ILE A 96 5.76 1.25 -5.86
N ASP A 97 4.93 0.28 -6.27
CA ASP A 97 3.47 0.38 -6.25
C ASP A 97 2.94 1.62 -6.99
N ALA A 98 3.54 1.93 -8.14
CA ALA A 98 3.02 2.95 -9.02
C ALA A 98 1.71 2.48 -9.68
N TYR A 99 0.78 3.41 -9.87
CA TYR A 99 -0.56 3.12 -10.36
C TYR A 99 -0.98 4.05 -11.52
N GLY A 100 -2.12 3.72 -12.13
CA GLY A 100 -2.69 4.50 -13.24
C GLY A 100 -1.92 4.31 -14.55
N GLU A 101 -2.21 5.18 -15.49
CA GLU A 101 -1.61 5.19 -16.82
C GLU A 101 -0.66 6.37 -16.98
N LEU A 102 0.15 6.34 -18.04
CA LEU A 102 0.94 7.47 -18.46
C LEU A 102 0.05 8.54 -19.10
N ASP A 103 0.41 9.81 -18.96
CA ASP A 103 -0.24 10.88 -19.68
C ASP A 103 0.04 10.75 -21.20
N ALA A 104 -0.83 11.30 -22.03
CA ALA A 104 -0.66 11.24 -23.48
C ALA A 104 0.68 11.86 -23.90
N GLY A 105 1.47 11.10 -24.67
CA GLY A 105 2.79 11.51 -25.14
C GLY A 105 3.95 11.31 -24.18
N GLN A 106 3.72 10.76 -22.97
CA GLN A 106 4.80 10.34 -22.09
C GLN A 106 5.38 8.98 -22.53
N GLU A 107 6.69 8.88 -22.49
CA GLU A 107 7.42 7.63 -22.62
C GLU A 107 7.62 6.99 -21.24
N ASN A 108 7.81 5.67 -21.20
CA ASN A 108 7.98 4.93 -19.94
C ASN A 108 9.47 4.69 -19.66
N HIS A 109 10.09 5.57 -18.89
CA HIS A 109 11.49 5.47 -18.47
C HIS A 109 11.64 4.88 -17.06
N VAL A 110 10.58 4.94 -16.25
CA VAL A 110 10.61 4.51 -14.86
C VAL A 110 10.10 3.07 -14.72
N LEU A 111 10.95 2.16 -14.26
CA LEU A 111 10.53 0.81 -13.94
C LEU A 111 9.72 0.79 -12.63
N ASN A 112 8.64 0.03 -12.65
CA ASN A 112 7.77 -0.14 -11.47
C ASN A 112 7.88 -1.54 -10.90
N ILE A 113 8.05 -1.63 -9.59
CA ILE A 113 7.98 -2.86 -8.81
C ILE A 113 6.66 -2.86 -8.06
N GLY A 114 5.80 -3.80 -8.35
CA GLY A 114 4.50 -3.93 -7.73
C GLY A 114 4.11 -5.39 -7.57
N LEU A 115 2.93 -5.59 -7.00
CA LEU A 115 2.27 -6.89 -6.96
C LEU A 115 1.20 -6.97 -8.03
N ASP A 116 0.74 -8.18 -8.29
CA ASP A 116 -0.56 -8.41 -8.89
C ASP A 116 -1.66 -8.19 -7.83
N ASP A 117 -1.98 -6.92 -7.61
CA ASP A 117 -2.96 -6.49 -6.61
C ASP A 117 -4.36 -7.04 -6.90
N GLU A 118 -4.72 -7.22 -8.17
CA GLU A 118 -5.99 -7.84 -8.56
C GLU A 118 -6.02 -9.30 -8.13
N SER A 119 -4.97 -10.07 -8.38
CA SER A 119 -4.87 -11.45 -7.89
C SER A 119 -4.87 -11.53 -6.37
N GLY A 120 -4.23 -10.60 -5.66
CA GLY A 120 -4.28 -10.53 -4.21
C GLY A 120 -5.70 -10.33 -3.67
N GLY A 121 -6.44 -9.38 -4.24
CA GLY A 121 -7.85 -9.14 -3.90
C GLY A 121 -8.75 -10.34 -4.21
N TYR A 122 -8.51 -10.98 -5.36
CA TYR A 122 -9.20 -12.21 -5.78
C TYR A 122 -8.97 -13.35 -4.79
N LEU A 123 -7.72 -13.64 -4.46
CA LEU A 123 -7.35 -14.77 -3.59
C LEU A 123 -7.96 -14.63 -2.19
N MET A 124 -7.86 -13.45 -1.57
CA MET A 124 -8.46 -13.24 -0.26
C MET A 124 -9.98 -13.37 -0.30
N THR A 125 -10.61 -12.77 -1.30
CA THR A 125 -12.08 -12.84 -1.41
C THR A 125 -12.56 -14.26 -1.68
N LYS A 126 -11.88 -15.00 -2.56
CA LYS A 126 -12.16 -16.41 -2.81
C LYS A 126 -12.07 -17.23 -1.52
N TYR A 127 -10.99 -17.06 -0.75
CA TYR A 127 -10.80 -17.71 0.54
C TYR A 127 -11.95 -17.41 1.51
N LEU A 128 -12.35 -16.15 1.64
CA LEU A 128 -13.46 -15.77 2.51
C LEU A 128 -14.79 -16.41 2.07
N LEU A 129 -15.05 -16.48 0.77
CA LEU A 129 -16.24 -17.16 0.21
C LEU A 129 -16.21 -18.68 0.48
N GLU A 130 -15.04 -19.30 0.36
CA GLU A 130 -14.83 -20.72 0.69
C GLU A 130 -15.02 -21.01 2.19
N CYS A 131 -14.70 -20.03 3.06
CA CYS A 131 -15.01 -20.08 4.50
C CYS A 131 -16.50 -19.89 4.82
N GLY A 132 -17.35 -19.68 3.81
CA GLY A 132 -18.80 -19.57 3.97
C GLY A 132 -19.33 -18.17 4.24
N TYR A 133 -18.53 -17.13 4.11
CA TYR A 133 -19.02 -15.76 4.17
C TYR A 133 -19.84 -15.42 2.91
N GLU A 134 -20.96 -14.74 3.08
CA GLU A 134 -21.87 -14.35 2.00
C GLU A 134 -21.82 -12.86 1.69
N HIS A 135 -21.44 -12.05 2.66
CA HIS A 135 -21.34 -10.60 2.57
C HIS A 135 -19.90 -10.15 2.85
N ILE A 136 -19.19 -9.68 1.84
CA ILE A 136 -17.83 -9.19 1.98
C ILE A 136 -17.81 -7.68 1.77
N GLN A 137 -17.38 -6.94 2.79
CA GLN A 137 -17.11 -5.52 2.70
C GLN A 137 -15.62 -5.32 2.49
N VAL A 138 -15.23 -4.84 1.31
CA VAL A 138 -13.86 -4.45 1.02
C VAL A 138 -13.66 -3.03 1.52
N CYS A 139 -12.73 -2.84 2.46
CA CYS A 139 -12.61 -1.62 3.24
C CYS A 139 -11.24 -0.97 3.00
N ALA A 140 -11.23 0.25 2.49
CA ALA A 140 -10.03 1.07 2.28
C ALA A 140 -10.33 2.56 2.40
N GLY A 141 -9.32 3.40 2.41
CA GLY A 141 -9.50 4.84 2.45
C GLY A 141 -10.17 5.41 1.20
N ARG A 142 -9.86 4.85 0.03
CA ARG A 142 -10.40 5.27 -1.28
C ARG A 142 -10.39 4.09 -2.24
N ASP A 143 -11.26 4.14 -3.24
CA ASP A 143 -11.27 3.22 -4.38
C ASP A 143 -10.41 3.82 -5.51
N ASN A 144 -9.08 3.83 -5.31
CA ASN A 144 -8.13 4.28 -6.32
C ASN A 144 -6.76 3.61 -6.11
N GLY A 145 -5.85 3.79 -7.08
CA GLY A 145 -4.51 3.23 -7.02
C GLY A 145 -4.53 1.70 -6.91
N VAL A 146 -3.64 1.16 -6.10
CA VAL A 146 -3.55 -0.31 -5.87
C VAL A 146 -4.80 -0.87 -5.19
N ASP A 147 -5.47 -0.09 -4.34
CA ASP A 147 -6.72 -0.51 -3.68
C ASP A 147 -7.85 -0.77 -4.68
N HIS A 148 -7.89 -0.02 -5.79
CA HIS A 148 -8.85 -0.26 -6.88
C HIS A 148 -8.65 -1.64 -7.52
N PHE A 149 -7.42 -2.02 -7.83
CA PHE A 149 -7.13 -3.34 -8.40
C PHE A 149 -7.46 -4.47 -7.42
N ARG A 150 -7.16 -4.32 -6.13
CA ARG A 150 -7.56 -5.26 -5.08
C ARG A 150 -9.08 -5.43 -5.04
N TYR A 151 -9.82 -4.33 -5.15
CA TYR A 151 -11.28 -4.37 -5.18
C TYR A 151 -11.81 -5.02 -6.47
N MET A 152 -11.22 -4.74 -7.63
CA MET A 152 -11.57 -5.43 -8.88
C MET A 152 -11.39 -6.95 -8.77
N GLY A 153 -10.28 -7.39 -8.18
CA GLY A 153 -10.03 -8.80 -7.89
C GLY A 153 -11.09 -9.42 -6.99
N ALA A 154 -11.49 -8.70 -5.94
CA ALA A 154 -12.56 -9.13 -5.05
C ALA A 154 -13.90 -9.28 -5.79
N GLN A 155 -14.24 -8.34 -6.67
CA GLN A 155 -15.45 -8.43 -7.49
C GLN A 155 -15.39 -9.61 -8.47
N ARG A 156 -14.23 -9.88 -9.07
CA ARG A 156 -14.02 -11.03 -9.97
C ARG A 156 -14.25 -12.34 -9.20
N ALA A 157 -13.67 -12.51 -8.02
CA ALA A 157 -13.87 -13.68 -7.19
C ALA A 157 -15.35 -13.93 -6.88
N ALA A 158 -16.11 -12.89 -6.55
CA ALA A 158 -17.53 -13.01 -6.30
C ALA A 158 -18.36 -13.41 -7.52
N LYS A 159 -17.97 -12.95 -8.72
CA LYS A 159 -18.64 -13.31 -9.99
C LYS A 159 -18.39 -14.76 -10.37
N GLU A 160 -17.17 -15.26 -10.13
CA GLU A 160 -16.76 -16.63 -10.46
C GLU A 160 -17.22 -17.64 -9.41
N PHE A 161 -17.47 -17.23 -8.17
CA PHE A 161 -17.90 -18.13 -7.12
C PHE A 161 -19.34 -18.61 -7.36
N ALA A 162 -19.53 -19.93 -7.40
CA ALA A 162 -20.83 -20.56 -7.68
C ALA A 162 -21.84 -20.28 -6.57
N GLY A 163 -22.73 -19.32 -6.77
CA GLY A 163 -23.82 -19.00 -5.84
C GLY A 163 -24.34 -17.57 -6.01
N LYS A 164 -25.66 -17.41 -6.09
CA LYS A 164 -26.31 -16.09 -6.35
C LYS A 164 -26.43 -15.18 -5.11
N LYS A 165 -25.93 -15.59 -3.93
CA LYS A 165 -26.14 -14.87 -2.67
C LYS A 165 -24.98 -13.97 -2.26
N GLN A 166 -23.81 -14.16 -2.87
CA GLN A 166 -22.59 -13.44 -2.48
C GLN A 166 -22.67 -11.98 -2.91
N LYS A 167 -22.31 -11.10 -1.99
CA LYS A 167 -22.23 -9.64 -2.23
C LYS A 167 -20.88 -9.14 -1.79
N VAL A 168 -20.15 -8.56 -2.73
CA VAL A 168 -18.91 -7.83 -2.47
C VAL A 168 -19.16 -6.35 -2.72
N GLN A 169 -18.90 -5.52 -1.72
CA GLN A 169 -19.15 -4.07 -1.77
C GLN A 169 -17.93 -3.33 -1.23
N PHE A 170 -17.63 -2.18 -1.82
CA PHE A 170 -16.61 -1.29 -1.30
C PHE A 170 -17.17 -0.40 -0.20
N THR A 171 -16.38 -0.19 0.85
CA THR A 171 -16.68 0.74 1.94
C THR A 171 -15.50 1.67 2.16
N ALA A 172 -15.69 2.95 1.88
CA ALA A 172 -14.69 3.96 2.16
C ALA A 172 -14.56 4.19 3.68
N LEU A 173 -13.33 4.13 4.17
CA LEU A 173 -13.00 4.40 5.57
C LEU A 173 -12.58 5.87 5.75
N GLY A 174 -12.75 6.37 6.96
CA GLY A 174 -12.24 7.70 7.32
C GLY A 174 -10.72 7.79 7.20
N MET A 175 -10.22 8.97 6.81
CA MET A 175 -8.80 9.18 6.53
C MET A 175 -7.93 9.19 7.79
N ASN A 176 -8.47 9.49 8.96
CA ASN A 176 -7.78 9.43 10.24
C ASN A 176 -8.46 8.46 11.20
N TYR A 177 -7.78 8.07 12.29
CA TYR A 177 -8.28 7.06 13.22
C TYR A 177 -9.65 7.41 13.85
N ALA A 178 -9.89 8.68 14.18
CA ALA A 178 -11.17 9.09 14.76
C ALA A 178 -12.33 8.83 13.77
N LYS A 179 -12.15 9.19 12.51
CA LYS A 179 -13.12 8.94 11.45
C LYS A 179 -13.24 7.45 11.10
N ARG A 180 -12.15 6.68 11.17
CA ARG A 180 -12.22 5.23 10.99
C ARG A 180 -13.04 4.54 12.09
N LYS A 181 -12.97 5.01 13.34
CA LYS A 181 -13.86 4.51 14.41
C LYS A 181 -15.34 4.72 14.10
N GLU A 182 -15.70 5.85 13.50
CA GLU A 182 -17.07 6.07 13.00
C GLU A 182 -17.44 5.06 11.90
N SER A 183 -16.52 4.81 10.97
CA SER A 183 -16.70 3.79 9.91
C SER A 183 -16.85 2.37 10.50
N TYR A 184 -16.06 2.00 11.50
CA TYR A 184 -16.17 0.70 12.17
C TYR A 184 -17.51 0.55 12.90
N ALA A 185 -17.97 1.59 13.61
CA ALA A 185 -19.28 1.58 14.25
C ALA A 185 -20.39 1.41 13.22
N TRP A 186 -20.31 2.08 12.09
CA TRP A 186 -21.26 1.97 10.99
C TRP A 186 -21.28 0.55 10.39
N LEU A 187 -20.12 -0.06 10.16
CA LEU A 187 -19.99 -1.44 9.68
C LEU A 187 -20.61 -2.43 10.65
N LEU A 188 -20.37 -2.26 11.97
CA LEU A 188 -20.90 -3.13 13.00
C LEU A 188 -22.44 -3.08 13.06
N GLN A 189 -23.03 -1.88 12.98
CA GLN A 189 -24.49 -1.71 12.99
C GLN A 189 -25.20 -2.33 11.80
N ARG A 190 -24.49 -2.46 10.66
CA ARG A 190 -25.03 -2.98 9.40
C ARG A 190 -24.59 -4.38 9.06
N LYS A 191 -23.82 -5.03 9.95
CA LYS A 191 -23.40 -6.41 9.72
C LYS A 191 -24.61 -7.31 9.55
N LYS A 192 -24.51 -8.23 8.63
CA LYS A 192 -25.46 -9.32 8.42
C LYS A 192 -24.83 -10.64 8.92
N PRO A 193 -25.61 -11.68 9.11
CA PRO A 193 -25.03 -13.03 9.27
C PRO A 193 -24.05 -13.33 8.13
N LYS A 194 -22.96 -14.02 8.45
CA LYS A 194 -21.92 -14.40 7.48
C LYS A 194 -21.26 -13.21 6.76
N THR A 195 -21.03 -12.11 7.48
CA THR A 195 -20.27 -10.95 7.00
C THR A 195 -18.79 -11.11 7.31
N ALA A 196 -17.94 -10.83 6.31
CA ALA A 196 -16.52 -10.59 6.48
C ALA A 196 -16.14 -9.17 6.05
N LEU A 197 -15.20 -8.57 6.76
CA LEU A 197 -14.56 -7.30 6.42
C LEU A 197 -13.17 -7.59 5.89
N PHE A 198 -12.93 -7.27 4.64
CA PHE A 198 -11.63 -7.37 4.02
C PHE A 198 -11.01 -5.97 3.93
N PHE A 199 -10.11 -5.68 4.86
CA PHE A 199 -9.37 -4.42 4.89
C PHE A 199 -8.18 -4.49 3.94
N LEU A 200 -8.03 -3.50 3.07
CA LEU A 200 -6.91 -3.41 2.14
C LEU A 200 -5.63 -2.86 2.81
N SER A 201 -5.58 -2.89 4.13
CA SER A 201 -4.41 -2.65 4.96
C SER A 201 -4.57 -3.36 6.30
N ASP A 202 -3.53 -4.04 6.75
CA ASP A 202 -3.50 -4.71 8.05
C ASP A 202 -3.65 -3.73 9.22
N LEU A 203 -3.11 -2.53 9.09
CA LEU A 203 -3.30 -1.49 10.11
C LEU A 203 -4.79 -1.24 10.39
N TYR A 204 -5.59 -1.11 9.34
CA TYR A 204 -7.03 -0.88 9.47
C TYR A 204 -7.75 -2.13 10.01
N ALA A 205 -7.32 -3.32 9.61
CA ALA A 205 -7.85 -4.57 10.12
C ALA A 205 -7.60 -4.71 11.64
N LEU A 206 -6.38 -4.41 12.10
CA LEU A 206 -5.99 -4.47 13.51
C LEU A 206 -6.73 -3.42 14.35
N GLU A 207 -6.88 -2.19 13.84
CA GLU A 207 -7.72 -1.18 14.48
C GLU A 207 -9.18 -1.66 14.63
N ALA A 208 -9.72 -2.31 13.60
CA ALA A 208 -11.07 -2.86 13.61
C ALA A 208 -11.20 -4.04 14.59
N ILE A 209 -10.24 -4.95 14.65
CA ILE A 209 -10.19 -6.04 15.64
C ILE A 209 -10.26 -5.44 17.05
N SER A 210 -9.39 -4.48 17.36
CA SER A 210 -9.37 -3.81 18.66
C SER A 210 -10.70 -3.13 18.97
N PHE A 211 -11.28 -2.42 17.99
CA PHE A 211 -12.55 -1.71 18.15
C PHE A 211 -13.72 -2.66 18.41
N PHE A 212 -13.81 -3.78 17.68
CA PHE A 212 -14.90 -4.75 17.84
C PHE A 212 -14.75 -5.58 19.10
N SER A 213 -13.53 -6.07 19.40
CA SER A 213 -13.26 -6.84 20.61
C SER A 213 -13.56 -6.04 21.88
N SER A 214 -13.25 -4.72 21.91
CA SER A 214 -13.59 -3.84 23.04
C SER A 214 -15.11 -3.67 23.26
N ARG A 215 -15.95 -4.12 22.32
CA ARG A 215 -17.41 -4.12 22.37
C ARG A 215 -18.01 -5.51 22.54
N GLY A 216 -17.17 -6.50 22.85
CA GLY A 216 -17.58 -7.89 23.07
C GLY A 216 -17.98 -8.65 21.80
N VAL A 217 -17.67 -8.12 20.62
CA VAL A 217 -17.93 -8.81 19.34
C VAL A 217 -16.92 -9.94 19.17
N LYS A 218 -17.42 -11.14 18.92
CA LYS A 218 -16.58 -12.34 18.71
C LYS A 218 -16.09 -12.41 17.27
N ILE A 219 -14.79 -12.49 17.09
CA ILE A 219 -14.10 -12.62 15.82
C ILE A 219 -13.37 -13.97 15.80
N PRO A 220 -13.64 -14.88 14.85
CA PRO A 220 -14.40 -14.65 13.62
C PRO A 220 -15.90 -15.03 13.69
N GLU A 221 -16.42 -15.48 14.84
CA GLU A 221 -17.73 -16.15 14.96
C GLU A 221 -18.91 -15.25 14.55
N GLU A 222 -18.85 -13.95 14.89
CA GLU A 222 -19.90 -12.99 14.53
C GLU A 222 -19.55 -12.17 13.28
N ILE A 223 -18.27 -11.95 13.03
CA ILE A 223 -17.77 -11.18 11.89
C ILE A 223 -16.35 -11.62 11.56
N GLY A 224 -16.12 -11.99 10.29
CA GLY A 224 -14.77 -12.27 9.80
C GLY A 224 -13.99 -10.98 9.56
N ILE A 225 -12.67 -11.02 9.81
CA ILE A 225 -11.77 -9.91 9.50
C ILE A 225 -10.56 -10.47 8.77
N ALA A 226 -10.23 -9.85 7.63
CA ALA A 226 -9.02 -10.13 6.86
C ALA A 226 -8.32 -8.83 6.50
N GLY A 227 -7.01 -8.90 6.27
CA GLY A 227 -6.15 -7.77 5.95
C GLY A 227 -5.37 -7.94 4.66
N TYR A 228 -4.48 -6.98 4.44
CA TYR A 228 -3.52 -6.93 3.35
C TYR A 228 -2.25 -6.25 3.87
N ASP A 229 -1.07 -6.71 3.57
CA ASP A 229 0.28 -6.23 3.83
C ASP A 229 1.18 -7.28 4.49
N ASN A 230 0.65 -8.14 5.36
CA ASN A 230 1.40 -9.05 6.24
C ASN A 230 2.44 -8.29 7.09
N ILE A 231 1.96 -7.27 7.81
CA ILE A 231 2.80 -6.57 8.78
C ILE A 231 3.07 -7.47 9.99
N SER A 232 4.17 -7.23 10.72
CA SER A 232 4.56 -8.07 11.85
C SER A 232 3.48 -8.16 12.96
N TYR A 233 2.71 -7.10 13.16
CA TYR A 233 1.63 -7.08 14.15
C TYR A 233 0.46 -8.01 13.82
N ALA A 234 0.28 -8.42 12.56
CA ALA A 234 -0.75 -9.36 12.14
C ALA A 234 -0.58 -10.74 12.81
N GLU A 235 0.67 -11.14 13.05
CA GLU A 235 0.99 -12.40 13.73
C GLU A 235 0.66 -12.38 15.23
N PHE A 236 0.78 -11.20 15.86
CA PHE A 236 0.60 -11.06 17.31
C PHE A 236 -0.81 -10.63 17.72
N SER A 237 -1.70 -10.34 16.74
CA SER A 237 -3.08 -9.98 17.06
C SER A 237 -3.89 -11.16 17.62
N VAL A 238 -4.93 -10.84 18.38
CA VAL A 238 -5.86 -11.84 18.91
C VAL A 238 -7.28 -11.46 18.50
N PRO A 239 -7.90 -12.27 17.60
CA PRO A 239 -7.33 -13.42 16.87
C PRO A 239 -6.21 -13.01 15.90
N ARG A 240 -5.38 -13.97 15.50
CA ARG A 240 -4.38 -13.74 14.43
C ARG A 240 -5.07 -13.29 13.15
N LEU A 241 -4.48 -12.30 12.49
CA LEU A 241 -5.04 -11.74 11.28
C LEU A 241 -4.68 -12.59 10.05
N THR A 242 -5.70 -13.04 9.32
CA THR A 242 -5.53 -13.58 7.97
C THR A 242 -5.25 -12.42 7.01
N THR A 243 -4.15 -12.49 6.26
CA THR A 243 -3.72 -11.37 5.42
C THR A 243 -2.99 -11.82 4.15
N ILE A 244 -2.92 -10.95 3.14
CA ILE A 244 -2.10 -11.12 1.93
C ILE A 244 -0.73 -10.50 2.17
N SER A 245 0.33 -11.26 1.86
CA SER A 245 1.70 -10.75 1.98
C SER A 245 2.10 -9.91 0.77
N GLN A 246 2.67 -8.73 1.03
CA GLN A 246 3.23 -7.87 0.00
C GLN A 246 4.71 -8.16 -0.33
N ASN A 247 5.35 -9.08 0.37
CA ASN A 247 6.78 -9.39 0.24
C ASN A 247 7.67 -8.14 0.19
N VAL A 248 7.50 -7.29 1.21
CA VAL A 248 8.08 -5.94 1.28
C VAL A 248 9.60 -5.95 1.16
N GLU A 249 10.26 -6.97 1.72
CA GLU A 249 11.71 -7.14 1.63
C GLU A 249 12.18 -7.33 0.18
N GLN A 250 11.49 -8.19 -0.59
CA GLN A 250 11.83 -8.42 -1.99
C GLN A 250 11.57 -7.17 -2.85
N LYS A 251 10.47 -6.44 -2.60
CA LYS A 251 10.21 -5.16 -3.28
C LYS A 251 11.36 -4.17 -3.06
N ALA A 252 11.82 -4.03 -1.82
CA ALA A 252 12.90 -3.12 -1.46
C ALA A 252 14.23 -3.54 -2.09
N SER A 253 14.60 -4.83 -2.01
CA SER A 253 15.80 -5.38 -2.62
C SER A 253 15.85 -5.14 -4.12
N LEU A 254 14.79 -5.51 -4.84
CA LEU A 254 14.68 -5.30 -6.28
C LEU A 254 14.73 -3.81 -6.66
N ALA A 255 14.11 -2.93 -5.87
CA ALA A 255 14.14 -1.50 -6.14
C ALA A 255 15.55 -0.93 -6.07
N VAL A 256 16.32 -1.32 -5.07
CA VAL A 256 17.71 -0.88 -4.92
C VAL A 256 18.59 -1.49 -6.00
N GLU A 257 18.48 -2.79 -6.26
CA GLU A 257 19.24 -3.49 -7.32
C GLU A 257 19.04 -2.81 -8.68
N ILE A 258 17.80 -2.67 -9.13
CA ILE A 258 17.48 -2.04 -10.43
C ILE A 258 17.93 -0.57 -10.49
N LEU A 259 17.83 0.17 -9.37
CA LEU A 259 18.28 1.55 -9.34
C LEU A 259 19.80 1.67 -9.53
N MET A 260 20.58 0.73 -8.97
CA MET A 260 22.03 0.73 -9.05
C MET A 260 22.59 0.25 -10.39
N GLU A 261 21.81 -0.50 -11.16
CA GLU A 261 22.18 -0.96 -12.52
C GLU A 261 22.02 0.14 -13.58
N ARG A 262 21.42 1.28 -13.27
CA ARG A 262 21.12 2.40 -14.18
C ARG A 262 22.05 3.59 -13.95
#